data_4ef0dc2f084745642a1291d16eba5667
#
_entry.id   4ef0dc2f084745642a1291d16eba5667
#
_cell.length_a   1.000
_cell.length_b   1.000
_cell.length_c   1.000
_cell.angle_alpha   90.00
_cell.angle_beta   90.00
_cell.angle_gamma   90.00
#
_symmetry.space_group_name_H-M   'P 1'
#
loop_
_entity.id
_entity.type
_entity.pdbx_description
1 polymer ?
#
loop_
_entity_poly.entity_id
_entity_poly.type
_entity_poly.pdbx_seq_one_letter_code
_entity_poly.pdbx_strand_id
1 'polypeptide(L)'
;PVTVAVIDTGIDTSHKDLKDAIWINEDEIPGDSIDNDGNGYVDDVNGWNFISNTNQLFAGDEDTHGTHGAGTIAAVKGNGGIAGIGDSHYIKIMVLKALGGEEGKGSPESVIEAIRYAEANGAQICNLSFGSGQTSPEFEAAIRDSHMLFVAAAGNGNQYEIGYDIDRHPVYPASFPYDNIITTGNLLFNGHLDESSNYGQINVDLAAPGTYILSTVPADTYAYMTGTSMAAPMVTGAAALLYSGRPDLSLSDVKTALLSTVHKLAPLKGKTASSGMLDVAAAMKWEK
;
A
#
# COMPACT_ATOMS: atom_id res chain seq x y z
N PRO A 1 15.87 8.37 -3.02
CA PRO A 1 14.95 7.24 -2.82
C PRO A 1 13.52 7.61 -3.17
N VAL A 2 12.71 6.60 -3.51
CA VAL A 2 11.27 6.75 -3.67
C VAL A 2 10.61 6.60 -2.29
N THR A 3 9.79 7.55 -1.89
CA THR A 3 9.03 7.49 -0.64
C THR A 3 7.67 6.88 -0.90
N VAL A 4 7.39 5.79 -0.18
CA VAL A 4 6.11 5.09 -0.20
C VAL A 4 5.38 5.35 1.12
N ALA A 5 4.26 6.03 1.08
CA ALA A 5 3.38 6.18 2.22
C ALA A 5 2.59 4.88 2.45
N VAL A 6 2.64 4.35 3.67
CA VAL A 6 1.80 3.23 4.10
C VAL A 6 0.79 3.75 5.10
N ILE A 7 -0.45 3.94 4.64
CA ILE A 7 -1.57 4.35 5.48
C ILE A 7 -2.26 3.09 5.98
N ASP A 8 -2.02 2.77 7.26
CA ASP A 8 -2.44 1.49 7.83
C ASP A 8 -2.56 1.55 9.37
N THR A 9 -2.50 0.41 10.04
CA THR A 9 -2.62 0.26 11.50
C THR A 9 -1.41 0.75 12.29
N GLY A 10 -0.30 1.05 11.65
CA GLY A 10 1.01 1.32 12.25
C GLY A 10 2.03 0.26 11.83
N ILE A 11 3.31 0.48 12.14
CA ILE A 11 4.41 -0.39 11.72
C ILE A 11 5.43 -0.50 12.85
N ASP A 12 5.91 -1.72 13.12
CA ASP A 12 7.09 -1.94 13.97
C ASP A 12 8.35 -1.47 13.24
N THR A 13 8.68 -0.19 13.38
CA THR A 13 9.84 0.44 12.74
C THR A 13 11.18 -0.10 13.25
N SER A 14 11.17 -0.82 14.38
CA SER A 14 12.37 -1.44 14.97
C SER A 14 12.66 -2.82 14.40
N HIS A 15 11.71 -3.43 13.68
CA HIS A 15 11.89 -4.76 13.09
C HIS A 15 13.15 -4.80 12.20
N LYS A 16 13.99 -5.83 12.39
CA LYS A 16 15.32 -5.95 11.73
C LYS A 16 15.26 -5.86 10.20
N ASP A 17 14.13 -6.30 9.59
CA ASP A 17 13.93 -6.25 8.14
C ASP A 17 13.32 -4.91 7.67
N LEU A 18 12.90 -4.02 8.59
CA LEU A 18 12.25 -2.77 8.23
C LEU A 18 13.04 -1.52 8.59
N LYS A 19 13.80 -1.54 9.68
CA LYS A 19 14.46 -0.34 10.24
C LYS A 19 15.26 0.48 9.21
N ASP A 20 15.94 -0.18 8.28
CA ASP A 20 16.75 0.48 7.26
C ASP A 20 15.90 0.89 6.02
N ALA A 21 14.64 0.45 5.95
CA ALA A 21 13.68 0.82 4.93
C ALA A 21 12.74 1.97 5.36
N ILE A 22 12.81 2.42 6.62
CA ILE A 22 11.94 3.48 7.12
C ILE A 22 12.39 4.84 6.58
N TRP A 23 11.42 5.66 6.19
CA TRP A 23 11.62 7.05 5.81
C TRP A 23 12.00 7.88 7.03
N ILE A 24 12.83 8.90 6.80
CA ILE A 24 13.25 9.84 7.82
C ILE A 24 12.91 11.25 7.35
N ASN A 25 12.18 12.00 8.16
CA ASN A 25 12.05 13.43 8.02
C ASN A 25 13.36 14.08 8.45
N GLU A 26 14.17 14.53 7.46
CA GLU A 26 15.49 15.09 7.73
C GLU A 26 15.42 16.52 8.32
N ASP A 27 14.26 17.15 8.27
CA ASP A 27 14.04 18.49 8.80
C ASP A 27 13.63 18.46 10.29
N GLU A 28 13.41 17.25 10.87
CA GLU A 28 13.12 17.03 12.28
C GLU A 28 14.37 16.61 13.09
N ILE A 29 14.48 17.11 14.34
CA ILE A 29 15.51 16.71 15.31
C ILE A 29 14.88 15.71 16.29
N PRO A 30 15.20 14.42 16.23
CA PRO A 30 14.50 13.41 17.01
C PRO A 30 14.53 13.66 18.54
N GLY A 31 13.35 13.71 19.17
CA GLY A 31 13.19 13.71 20.61
C GLY A 31 13.44 15.06 21.30
N ASP A 32 13.45 16.18 20.57
CA ASP A 32 13.60 17.51 21.17
C ASP A 32 12.24 18.15 21.55
N SER A 33 11.13 17.52 21.18
CA SER A 33 9.76 17.95 21.42
C SER A 33 9.40 19.28 20.75
N ILE A 34 10.04 19.59 19.62
CA ILE A 34 9.80 20.76 18.79
C ILE A 34 9.37 20.27 17.39
N ASP A 35 8.44 20.96 16.80
CA ASP A 35 8.11 20.87 15.38
C ASP A 35 9.13 21.75 14.64
N ASN A 36 10.21 21.12 14.13
CA ASN A 36 11.36 21.85 13.60
C ASN A 36 11.10 22.36 12.17
N ASP A 37 10.27 21.68 11.40
CA ASP A 37 9.93 22.06 10.03
C ASP A 37 8.65 22.92 9.96
N GLY A 38 7.92 23.05 11.08
CA GLY A 38 6.73 23.90 11.19
C GLY A 38 5.50 23.33 10.47
N ASN A 39 5.46 22.01 10.26
CA ASN A 39 4.37 21.32 9.55
C ASN A 39 3.15 21.02 10.44
N GLY A 40 3.25 21.22 11.75
CA GLY A 40 2.21 20.98 12.76
C GLY A 40 2.31 19.62 13.46
N TYR A 41 3.36 18.84 13.21
CA TYR A 41 3.58 17.50 13.74
C TYR A 41 4.92 17.42 14.49
N VAL A 42 4.89 17.38 15.80
CA VAL A 42 6.10 17.41 16.66
C VAL A 42 6.84 16.06 16.61
N ASP A 43 8.15 16.10 16.32
CA ASP A 43 8.99 14.89 16.24
C ASP A 43 8.44 13.83 15.26
N ASP A 44 7.90 14.19 14.11
CA ASP A 44 7.34 13.28 13.11
C ASP A 44 8.41 12.60 12.23
N VAL A 45 9.50 12.20 12.86
CA VAL A 45 10.74 11.68 12.24
C VAL A 45 10.51 10.55 11.22
N ASN A 46 9.52 9.68 11.45
CA ASN A 46 9.24 8.54 10.56
C ASN A 46 7.80 8.53 10.01
N GLY A 47 7.04 9.60 10.30
CA GLY A 47 5.63 9.73 9.96
C GLY A 47 4.78 10.09 11.18
N TRP A 48 3.48 9.84 11.13
CA TRP A 48 2.54 10.30 12.16
C TRP A 48 1.42 9.30 12.47
N ASN A 49 0.94 9.34 13.71
CA ASN A 49 -0.22 8.61 14.19
C ASN A 49 -1.44 9.54 14.26
N PHE A 50 -2.32 9.45 13.28
CA PHE A 50 -3.54 10.25 13.15
C PHE A 50 -4.69 9.77 14.05
N ILE A 51 -4.54 8.61 14.71
CA ILE A 51 -5.53 8.10 15.67
C ILE A 51 -5.35 8.78 17.03
N SER A 52 -4.11 8.86 17.51
CA SER A 52 -3.79 9.46 18.82
C SER A 52 -3.20 10.87 18.71
N ASN A 53 -2.95 11.36 17.50
CA ASN A 53 -2.29 12.64 17.22
C ASN A 53 -0.92 12.75 17.90
N THR A 54 -0.06 11.77 17.64
CA THR A 54 1.30 11.65 18.21
C THR A 54 2.27 11.06 17.20
N ASN A 55 3.58 11.12 17.51
CA ASN A 55 4.63 10.44 16.76
C ASN A 55 4.79 8.95 17.12
N GLN A 56 3.90 8.38 17.91
CA GLN A 56 3.95 6.97 18.30
C GLN A 56 3.34 6.08 17.21
N LEU A 57 4.19 5.50 16.37
CA LEU A 57 3.81 4.78 15.16
C LEU A 57 3.53 3.29 15.35
N PHE A 58 3.85 2.79 16.54
CA PHE A 58 3.74 1.38 16.90
C PHE A 58 3.16 1.21 18.30
N ALA A 59 2.14 0.35 18.44
CA ALA A 59 1.45 0.07 19.70
C ALA A 59 1.45 -1.43 20.08
N GLY A 60 2.01 -2.31 19.24
CA GLY A 60 2.07 -3.75 19.49
C GLY A 60 1.39 -4.59 18.42
N ASP A 61 0.75 -5.69 18.83
CA ASP A 61 0.15 -6.68 17.91
C ASP A 61 -0.98 -6.12 17.04
N GLU A 62 -1.62 -5.04 17.46
CA GLU A 62 -2.63 -4.35 16.63
C GLU A 62 -2.06 -3.80 15.32
N ASP A 63 -0.74 -3.59 15.25
CA ASP A 63 -0.03 -3.07 14.09
C ASP A 63 0.54 -4.18 13.17
N THR A 64 0.12 -5.42 13.38
CA THR A 64 0.51 -6.57 12.56
C THR A 64 0.21 -6.35 11.08
N HIS A 65 -0.95 -5.79 10.75
CA HIS A 65 -1.38 -5.59 9.38
C HIS A 65 -0.47 -4.60 8.61
N GLY A 66 -0.21 -3.43 9.15
CA GLY A 66 0.69 -2.44 8.54
C GLY A 66 2.14 -2.91 8.49
N THR A 67 2.62 -3.59 9.55
CA THR A 67 3.98 -4.18 9.59
C THR A 67 4.14 -5.23 8.49
N HIS A 68 3.12 -6.07 8.24
CA HIS A 68 3.14 -7.08 7.19
C HIS A 68 3.19 -6.44 5.79
N GLY A 69 2.37 -5.43 5.55
CA GLY A 69 2.38 -4.69 4.28
C GLY A 69 3.73 -4.03 3.99
N ALA A 70 4.32 -3.37 4.99
CA ALA A 70 5.63 -2.73 4.86
C ALA A 70 6.74 -3.71 4.48
N GLY A 71 6.78 -4.91 5.08
CA GLY A 71 7.74 -5.95 4.74
C GLY A 71 7.59 -6.46 3.31
N THR A 72 6.35 -6.65 2.87
CA THR A 72 6.07 -7.02 1.48
C THR A 72 6.57 -5.97 0.49
N ILE A 73 6.44 -4.69 0.81
CA ILE A 73 6.90 -3.58 -0.06
C ILE A 73 8.42 -3.53 -0.11
N ALA A 74 9.12 -3.45 1.04
CA ALA A 74 10.52 -3.07 1.06
C ALA A 74 11.36 -3.72 2.18
N ALA A 75 11.05 -4.94 2.62
CA ALA A 75 11.92 -5.64 3.58
C ALA A 75 13.36 -5.70 3.08
N VAL A 76 14.31 -5.48 4.00
CA VAL A 76 15.75 -5.41 3.73
C VAL A 76 16.28 -6.76 3.22
N LYS A 77 16.91 -6.75 2.07
CA LYS A 77 17.45 -7.97 1.45
C LYS A 77 18.80 -8.38 2.05
N GLY A 78 19.02 -9.69 2.18
CA GLY A 78 20.34 -10.26 2.51
C GLY A 78 20.73 -10.20 3.99
N ASN A 79 19.82 -9.86 4.91
CA ASN A 79 20.06 -9.79 6.35
C ASN A 79 19.61 -11.05 7.13
N GLY A 80 19.25 -12.12 6.41
CA GLY A 80 18.79 -13.39 6.99
C GLY A 80 17.30 -13.44 7.32
N GLY A 81 16.53 -12.44 6.89
CA GLY A 81 15.07 -12.39 6.95
C GLY A 81 14.42 -12.61 5.58
N ILE A 82 13.26 -11.98 5.37
CA ILE A 82 12.58 -11.99 4.07
C ILE A 82 13.16 -10.92 3.14
N ALA A 83 12.72 -10.91 1.89
CA ALA A 83 13.04 -9.86 0.92
C ALA A 83 11.74 -9.20 0.45
N GLY A 84 11.67 -7.89 0.52
CA GLY A 84 10.58 -7.11 -0.10
C GLY A 84 10.61 -7.18 -1.62
N ILE A 85 9.50 -6.85 -2.26
CA ILE A 85 9.42 -6.70 -3.73
C ILE A 85 10.36 -5.58 -4.20
N GLY A 86 10.30 -4.45 -3.52
CA GLY A 86 11.21 -3.32 -3.71
C GLY A 86 12.58 -3.52 -3.08
N ASP A 87 13.43 -2.51 -3.18
CA ASP A 87 14.76 -2.50 -2.59
C ASP A 87 14.87 -1.33 -1.60
N SER A 88 15.14 -1.65 -0.33
CA SER A 88 15.22 -0.67 0.78
C SER A 88 16.31 0.39 0.60
N HIS A 89 17.28 0.19 -0.28
CA HIS A 89 18.27 1.21 -0.64
C HIS A 89 17.65 2.36 -1.45
N TYR A 90 16.63 2.07 -2.24
CA TYR A 90 16.00 3.02 -3.16
C TYR A 90 14.56 3.36 -2.77
N ILE A 91 13.97 2.63 -1.81
CA ILE A 91 12.59 2.79 -1.38
C ILE A 91 12.55 2.99 0.13
N LYS A 92 11.81 4.02 0.57
CA LYS A 92 11.61 4.34 1.97
C LYS A 92 10.13 4.35 2.31
N ILE A 93 9.79 3.76 3.45
CA ILE A 93 8.43 3.64 3.97
C ILE A 93 8.14 4.79 4.94
N MET A 94 7.22 5.65 4.57
CA MET A 94 6.65 6.67 5.45
C MET A 94 5.48 6.04 6.21
N VAL A 95 5.55 6.03 7.54
CA VAL A 95 4.57 5.34 8.40
C VAL A 95 3.44 6.28 8.77
N LEU A 96 2.22 5.97 8.32
CA LEU A 96 1.03 6.79 8.58
C LEU A 96 -0.03 5.92 9.25
N LYS A 97 -0.06 5.96 10.60
CA LYS A 97 -1.04 5.20 11.39
C LYS A 97 -2.37 5.95 11.40
N ALA A 98 -3.26 5.56 10.48
CA ALA A 98 -4.59 6.11 10.35
C ALA A 98 -5.71 5.10 10.70
N LEU A 99 -5.33 3.84 10.93
CA LEU A 99 -6.19 2.76 11.40
C LEU A 99 -5.67 2.25 12.74
N GLY A 100 -6.54 1.67 13.57
CA GLY A 100 -6.10 1.17 14.88
C GLY A 100 -7.17 0.42 15.65
N GLY A 101 -6.83 0.04 16.89
CA GLY A 101 -7.68 -0.78 17.74
C GLY A 101 -7.79 -2.24 17.27
N GLU A 102 -8.52 -3.06 18.03
CA GLU A 102 -8.71 -4.49 17.74
C GLU A 102 -9.33 -4.77 16.36
N GLU A 103 -10.11 -3.82 15.83
CA GLU A 103 -10.78 -3.97 14.54
C GLU A 103 -9.98 -3.38 13.36
N GLY A 104 -8.81 -2.76 13.62
CA GLY A 104 -7.99 -2.13 12.58
C GLY A 104 -8.72 -1.06 11.77
N LYS A 105 -9.63 -0.31 12.39
CA LYS A 105 -10.46 0.69 11.72
C LYS A 105 -9.92 2.11 11.97
N GLY A 106 -10.26 3.01 11.05
CA GLY A 106 -9.97 4.44 11.16
C GLY A 106 -11.18 5.28 10.76
N SER A 107 -11.13 6.57 11.08
CA SER A 107 -12.13 7.50 10.59
C SER A 107 -11.78 7.98 9.17
N PRO A 108 -12.74 8.45 8.38
CA PRO A 108 -12.45 9.11 7.11
C PRO A 108 -11.47 10.28 7.28
N GLU A 109 -11.59 11.03 8.37
CA GLU A 109 -10.76 12.19 8.69
C GLU A 109 -9.30 11.79 8.87
N SER A 110 -9.02 10.73 9.67
CA SER A 110 -7.64 10.26 9.90
C SER A 110 -6.95 9.81 8.60
N VAL A 111 -7.71 9.18 7.70
CA VAL A 111 -7.19 8.77 6.38
C VAL A 111 -6.94 9.97 5.47
N ILE A 112 -7.85 10.95 5.43
CA ILE A 112 -7.71 12.17 4.62
C ILE A 112 -6.49 12.98 5.09
N GLU A 113 -6.31 13.15 6.40
CA GLU A 113 -5.16 13.84 6.98
C GLU A 113 -3.86 13.10 6.65
N ALA A 114 -3.84 11.77 6.74
CA ALA A 114 -2.70 10.96 6.36
C ALA A 114 -2.32 11.12 4.87
N ILE A 115 -3.29 11.18 3.96
CA ILE A 115 -3.04 11.44 2.54
C ILE A 115 -2.43 12.83 2.33
N ARG A 116 -2.97 13.85 2.98
CA ARG A 116 -2.46 15.22 2.89
C ARG A 116 -1.05 15.35 3.45
N TYR A 117 -0.79 14.69 4.56
CA TYR A 117 0.54 14.62 5.15
C TYR A 117 1.53 13.94 4.20
N ALA A 118 1.17 12.78 3.62
CA ALA A 118 2.00 12.07 2.66
C ALA A 118 2.38 12.94 1.46
N GLU A 119 1.40 13.62 0.88
CA GLU A 119 1.58 14.56 -0.24
C GLU A 119 2.52 15.70 0.15
N ALA A 120 2.28 16.35 1.30
CA ALA A 120 3.08 17.48 1.78
C ALA A 120 4.53 17.10 2.06
N ASN A 121 4.79 15.87 2.52
CA ASN A 121 6.11 15.33 2.80
C ASN A 121 6.73 14.56 1.62
N GLY A 122 6.19 14.76 0.42
CA GLY A 122 6.80 14.32 -0.84
C GLY A 122 6.76 12.83 -1.10
N ALA A 123 5.81 12.08 -0.56
CA ALA A 123 5.57 10.70 -0.96
C ALA A 123 5.15 10.63 -2.44
N GLN A 124 5.65 9.63 -3.17
CA GLN A 124 5.30 9.43 -4.57
C GLN A 124 4.24 8.35 -4.77
N ILE A 125 4.23 7.35 -3.90
CA ILE A 125 3.32 6.21 -3.98
C ILE A 125 2.68 6.00 -2.61
N CYS A 126 1.39 5.63 -2.60
CA CYS A 126 0.65 5.41 -1.38
C CYS A 126 -0.03 4.04 -1.40
N ASN A 127 0.21 3.21 -0.39
CA ASN A 127 -0.43 1.91 -0.19
C ASN A 127 -1.66 2.05 0.69
N LEU A 128 -2.81 1.60 0.18
CA LEU A 128 -4.11 1.63 0.86
C LEU A 128 -4.68 0.21 0.95
N SER A 129 -4.25 -0.54 1.97
CA SER A 129 -4.67 -1.94 2.19
C SER A 129 -6.00 -2.05 2.96
N PHE A 130 -6.95 -1.16 2.68
CA PHE A 130 -8.26 -1.12 3.31
C PHE A 130 -9.33 -0.66 2.30
N GLY A 131 -10.60 -0.77 2.69
CA GLY A 131 -11.71 -0.26 1.88
C GLY A 131 -13.03 -0.18 2.66
N SER A 132 -13.95 0.63 2.15
CA SER A 132 -15.29 0.83 2.70
C SER A 132 -16.32 0.92 1.58
N GLY A 133 -17.55 0.47 1.83
CA GLY A 133 -18.68 0.74 0.94
C GLY A 133 -19.20 2.19 1.00
N GLN A 134 -18.60 3.02 1.85
CA GLN A 134 -18.95 4.43 2.02
C GLN A 134 -17.77 5.32 1.60
N THR A 135 -18.09 6.50 1.12
CA THR A 135 -17.12 7.53 0.77
C THR A 135 -17.67 8.92 1.12
N SER A 136 -16.80 9.94 1.06
CA SER A 136 -17.18 11.35 1.18
C SER A 136 -16.55 12.17 0.07
N PRO A 137 -17.12 13.35 -0.26
CA PRO A 137 -16.51 14.26 -1.24
C PRO A 137 -15.08 14.68 -0.89
N GLU A 138 -14.77 14.78 0.41
CA GLU A 138 -13.46 15.16 0.93
C GLU A 138 -12.44 14.04 0.73
N PHE A 139 -12.83 12.77 0.95
CA PHE A 139 -11.97 11.61 0.70
C PHE A 139 -11.72 11.43 -0.80
N GLU A 140 -12.78 11.55 -1.60
CA GLU A 140 -12.67 11.52 -3.06
C GLU A 140 -11.73 12.61 -3.57
N ALA A 141 -11.86 13.86 -3.08
CA ALA A 141 -10.99 14.96 -3.44
C ALA A 141 -9.54 14.73 -3.04
N ALA A 142 -9.28 14.15 -1.85
CA ALA A 142 -7.93 13.84 -1.38
C ALA A 142 -7.20 12.87 -2.32
N ILE A 143 -7.91 11.89 -2.89
CA ILE A 143 -7.34 10.96 -3.89
C ILE A 143 -7.20 11.64 -5.25
N ARG A 144 -8.28 12.26 -5.75
CA ARG A 144 -8.34 12.85 -7.09
C ARG A 144 -7.29 13.93 -7.32
N ASP A 145 -7.13 14.81 -6.34
CA ASP A 145 -6.31 16.02 -6.48
C ASP A 145 -4.85 15.78 -6.08
N SER A 146 -4.50 14.58 -5.63
CA SER A 146 -3.14 14.19 -5.27
C SER A 146 -2.29 13.84 -6.50
N HIS A 147 -0.98 14.14 -6.40
CA HIS A 147 0.02 13.77 -7.40
C HIS A 147 0.62 12.37 -7.16
N MET A 148 0.30 11.74 -6.03
CA MET A 148 0.74 10.38 -5.72
C MET A 148 0.04 9.33 -6.59
N LEU A 149 0.71 8.20 -6.80
CA LEU A 149 0.10 6.98 -7.29
C LEU A 149 -0.41 6.16 -6.10
N PHE A 150 -1.69 5.89 -6.06
CA PHE A 150 -2.32 5.06 -5.04
C PHE A 150 -2.43 3.61 -5.49
N VAL A 151 -2.19 2.68 -4.58
CA VAL A 151 -2.46 1.26 -4.78
C VAL A 151 -3.45 0.80 -3.72
N ALA A 152 -4.62 0.36 -4.16
CA ALA A 152 -5.73 -0.01 -3.30
C ALA A 152 -6.03 -1.51 -3.34
N ALA A 153 -6.42 -2.06 -2.20
CA ALA A 153 -6.99 -3.40 -2.10
C ALA A 153 -8.44 -3.42 -2.61
N ALA A 154 -8.80 -4.42 -3.42
CA ALA A 154 -10.17 -4.57 -3.95
C ALA A 154 -11.21 -4.93 -2.87
N GLY A 155 -10.75 -5.43 -1.71
CA GLY A 155 -11.61 -5.91 -0.63
C GLY A 155 -11.80 -7.42 -0.62
N ASN A 156 -12.21 -7.95 0.54
CA ASN A 156 -12.22 -9.39 0.84
C ASN A 156 -13.64 -9.94 1.01
N GLY A 157 -14.55 -9.54 0.14
CA GLY A 157 -15.89 -10.11 0.09
C GLY A 157 -16.87 -9.54 1.12
N ASN A 158 -17.97 -10.27 1.28
CA ASN A 158 -19.03 -9.98 2.23
C ASN A 158 -18.73 -10.61 3.60
N GLN A 159 -19.73 -10.57 4.51
CA GLN A 159 -19.65 -11.17 5.85
C GLN A 159 -19.39 -12.69 5.86
N TYR A 160 -19.48 -13.36 4.72
CA TYR A 160 -19.21 -14.80 4.57
C TYR A 160 -17.85 -15.04 3.84
N GLU A 161 -17.04 -13.99 3.70
CA GLU A 161 -15.76 -14.04 2.97
C GLU A 161 -15.92 -14.50 1.51
N ILE A 162 -17.03 -14.11 0.86
CA ILE A 162 -17.29 -14.36 -0.56
C ILE A 162 -17.15 -13.05 -1.32
N GLY A 163 -16.18 -13.03 -2.24
CA GLY A 163 -15.91 -11.89 -3.11
C GLY A 163 -17.08 -11.54 -4.02
N TYR A 164 -17.27 -10.26 -4.26
CA TYR A 164 -18.34 -9.75 -5.09
C TYR A 164 -17.83 -8.73 -6.12
N ASP A 165 -18.70 -8.42 -7.09
CA ASP A 165 -18.44 -7.50 -8.18
C ASP A 165 -18.52 -6.05 -7.71
N ILE A 166 -17.35 -5.38 -7.58
CA ILE A 166 -17.28 -3.97 -7.17
C ILE A 166 -17.60 -2.98 -8.28
N ASP A 167 -17.82 -3.44 -9.51
CA ASP A 167 -18.40 -2.61 -10.58
C ASP A 167 -19.89 -2.35 -10.31
N ARG A 168 -20.54 -3.25 -9.54
CA ARG A 168 -21.97 -3.16 -9.15
C ARG A 168 -22.15 -2.67 -7.72
N HIS A 169 -21.25 -3.03 -6.83
CA HIS A 169 -21.28 -2.70 -5.40
C HIS A 169 -19.94 -2.08 -5.02
N PRO A 170 -19.75 -0.77 -5.27
CA PRO A 170 -18.47 -0.11 -5.13
C PRO A 170 -17.85 -0.23 -3.73
N VAL A 171 -16.52 -0.35 -3.70
CA VAL A 171 -15.68 -0.29 -2.50
C VAL A 171 -14.67 0.83 -2.70
N TYR A 172 -14.57 1.75 -1.77
CA TYR A 172 -13.68 2.90 -1.87
C TYR A 172 -12.47 2.76 -0.94
N PRO A 173 -11.26 3.16 -1.42
CA PRO A 173 -10.97 3.92 -2.64
C PRO A 173 -10.89 3.09 -3.93
N ALA A 174 -10.95 1.77 -3.88
CA ALA A 174 -10.75 0.85 -5.00
C ALA A 174 -11.60 1.18 -6.25
N SER A 175 -12.83 1.70 -6.07
CA SER A 175 -13.76 1.99 -7.16
C SER A 175 -13.75 3.46 -7.60
N PHE A 176 -12.79 4.28 -7.16
CA PHE A 176 -12.65 5.64 -7.70
C PHE A 176 -12.12 5.60 -9.14
N PRO A 177 -12.73 6.36 -10.06
CA PRO A 177 -12.41 6.30 -11.49
C PRO A 177 -11.25 7.22 -11.89
N TYR A 178 -10.18 7.29 -11.06
CA TYR A 178 -9.06 8.21 -11.28
C TYR A 178 -7.81 7.50 -11.80
N ASP A 179 -7.08 8.20 -12.68
CA ASP A 179 -5.89 7.64 -13.33
C ASP A 179 -4.73 7.40 -12.35
N ASN A 180 -4.74 8.04 -11.18
CA ASN A 180 -3.72 7.90 -10.16
C ASN A 180 -3.98 6.77 -9.15
N ILE A 181 -4.87 5.82 -9.45
CA ILE A 181 -5.13 4.68 -8.59
C ILE A 181 -4.98 3.35 -9.34
N ILE A 182 -4.40 2.34 -8.71
CA ILE A 182 -4.35 0.94 -9.15
C ILE A 182 -5.06 0.08 -8.13
N THR A 183 -6.07 -0.66 -8.55
CA THR A 183 -6.81 -1.57 -7.67
C THR A 183 -6.42 -3.01 -7.91
N THR A 184 -6.14 -3.74 -6.82
CA THR A 184 -5.52 -5.06 -6.85
C THR A 184 -6.42 -6.13 -6.23
N GLY A 185 -6.68 -7.22 -6.99
CA GLY A 185 -7.33 -8.44 -6.52
C GLY A 185 -6.33 -9.45 -5.95
N ASN A 186 -6.80 -10.35 -5.06
CA ASN A 186 -5.99 -11.41 -4.45
C ASN A 186 -5.92 -12.64 -5.37
N LEU A 187 -4.71 -12.99 -5.81
CA LEU A 187 -4.42 -14.13 -6.67
C LEU A 187 -3.93 -15.33 -5.87
N LEU A 188 -4.53 -16.48 -6.12
CA LEU A 188 -4.03 -17.79 -5.68
C LEU A 188 -2.86 -18.26 -6.55
N PHE A 189 -2.05 -19.20 -6.02
CA PHE A 189 -0.92 -19.82 -6.74
C PHE A 189 -1.33 -20.58 -8.02
N ASN A 190 -2.60 -20.96 -8.15
CA ASN A 190 -3.14 -21.65 -9.33
C ASN A 190 -3.64 -20.71 -10.44
N GLY A 191 -3.48 -19.38 -10.26
CA GLY A 191 -3.87 -18.37 -11.23
C GLY A 191 -5.34 -17.94 -11.20
N HIS A 192 -6.12 -18.41 -10.23
CA HIS A 192 -7.48 -17.93 -9.96
C HIS A 192 -7.46 -16.83 -8.89
N LEU A 193 -8.48 -15.99 -8.84
CA LEU A 193 -8.71 -15.17 -7.66
C LEU A 193 -9.07 -16.06 -6.47
N ASP A 194 -8.63 -15.65 -5.27
CA ASP A 194 -9.13 -16.20 -4.03
C ASP A 194 -10.65 -16.01 -3.95
N GLU A 195 -11.37 -16.97 -3.34
CA GLU A 195 -12.82 -16.93 -3.24
C GLU A 195 -13.32 -15.68 -2.50
N SER A 196 -12.53 -15.18 -1.55
CA SER A 196 -12.83 -13.97 -0.80
C SER A 196 -12.54 -12.69 -1.60
N SER A 197 -11.70 -12.74 -2.64
CA SER A 197 -11.30 -11.53 -3.36
C SER A 197 -12.48 -10.90 -4.09
N ASN A 198 -12.73 -9.62 -3.83
CA ASN A 198 -13.57 -8.83 -4.71
C ASN A 198 -12.96 -8.77 -6.12
N TYR A 199 -13.82 -8.55 -7.10
CA TYR A 199 -13.48 -8.48 -8.50
C TYR A 199 -14.28 -7.39 -9.24
N GLY A 200 -13.84 -7.05 -10.45
CA GLY A 200 -14.54 -6.10 -11.30
C GLY A 200 -13.77 -5.91 -12.60
N GLN A 201 -14.48 -5.90 -13.71
CA GLN A 201 -13.88 -5.74 -15.02
C GLN A 201 -13.50 -4.28 -15.31
N ILE A 202 -14.03 -3.34 -14.51
CA ILE A 202 -13.78 -1.90 -14.62
C ILE A 202 -12.90 -1.44 -13.46
N ASN A 203 -13.28 -1.79 -12.23
CA ASN A 203 -12.71 -1.22 -11.01
C ASN A 203 -11.56 -2.03 -10.42
N VAL A 204 -11.27 -3.25 -10.89
CA VAL A 204 -10.08 -4.00 -10.46
C VAL A 204 -9.12 -4.08 -11.63
N ASP A 205 -7.98 -3.41 -11.52
CA ASP A 205 -7.02 -3.28 -12.62
C ASP A 205 -6.30 -4.59 -12.94
N LEU A 206 -5.75 -5.24 -11.92
CA LEU A 206 -4.96 -6.46 -12.05
C LEU A 206 -5.08 -7.31 -10.78
N ALA A 207 -4.50 -8.51 -10.80
CA ALA A 207 -4.35 -9.35 -9.62
C ALA A 207 -2.86 -9.52 -9.26
N ALA A 208 -2.59 -9.70 -7.98
CA ALA A 208 -1.25 -10.02 -7.48
C ALA A 208 -1.35 -11.09 -6.37
N PRO A 209 -0.27 -11.84 -6.08
CA PRO A 209 -0.26 -12.80 -5.00
C PRO A 209 -0.69 -12.17 -3.67
N GLY A 210 -1.69 -12.72 -3.03
CA GLY A 210 -2.23 -12.21 -1.76
C GLY A 210 -2.64 -13.33 -0.79
N THR A 211 -2.49 -14.60 -1.19
CA THR A 211 -2.85 -15.75 -0.35
C THR A 211 -1.61 -16.42 0.20
N TYR A 212 -1.57 -16.64 1.53
CA TYR A 212 -0.42 -17.19 2.26
C TYR A 212 0.87 -16.43 2.00
N ILE A 213 0.82 -15.11 2.08
CA ILE A 213 2.00 -14.26 1.92
C ILE A 213 2.76 -14.19 3.24
N LEU A 214 4.02 -14.65 3.23
CA LEU A 214 4.94 -14.52 4.36
C LEU A 214 5.52 -13.11 4.38
N SER A 215 5.37 -12.40 5.49
CA SER A 215 5.98 -11.09 5.67
C SER A 215 6.28 -10.80 7.15
N THR A 216 6.86 -9.62 7.40
CA THR A 216 7.20 -9.14 8.74
C THR A 216 5.96 -8.90 9.59
N VAL A 217 6.03 -9.27 10.86
CA VAL A 217 5.04 -8.90 11.88
C VAL A 217 5.79 -8.46 13.14
N PRO A 218 5.15 -7.83 14.13
CA PRO A 218 5.82 -7.31 15.32
C PRO A 218 6.79 -8.27 16.01
N ALA A 219 7.74 -7.71 16.76
CA ALA A 219 8.73 -8.44 17.57
C ALA A 219 9.73 -9.28 16.74
N ASP A 220 10.21 -8.75 15.61
CA ASP A 220 11.19 -9.42 14.74
C ASP A 220 10.75 -10.80 14.25
N THR A 221 9.44 -11.01 14.09
CA THR A 221 8.84 -12.26 13.65
C THR A 221 8.21 -12.17 12.28
N TYR A 222 7.72 -13.29 11.76
CA TYR A 222 7.11 -13.41 10.44
C TYR A 222 5.83 -14.23 10.52
N ALA A 223 4.84 -13.87 9.71
CA ALA A 223 3.59 -14.62 9.63
C ALA A 223 3.07 -14.68 8.19
N TYR A 224 2.29 -15.74 7.92
CA TYR A 224 1.50 -15.83 6.71
C TYR A 224 0.17 -15.12 6.90
N MET A 225 -0.17 -14.24 5.95
CA MET A 225 -1.48 -13.59 5.90
C MET A 225 -2.10 -13.73 4.51
N THR A 226 -3.42 -13.61 4.44
CA THR A 226 -4.20 -13.74 3.20
C THR A 226 -5.18 -12.59 3.07
N GLY A 227 -5.26 -12.01 1.87
CA GLY A 227 -6.22 -10.97 1.52
C GLY A 227 -5.75 -10.09 0.38
N THR A 228 -6.65 -9.29 -0.15
CA THR A 228 -6.31 -8.21 -1.10
C THR A 228 -5.38 -7.18 -0.46
N SER A 229 -5.39 -7.07 0.87
CA SER A 229 -4.46 -6.27 1.68
C SER A 229 -3.00 -6.74 1.57
N MET A 230 -2.75 -8.00 1.22
CA MET A 230 -1.41 -8.56 0.97
C MET A 230 -1.03 -8.45 -0.51
N ALA A 231 -2.01 -8.45 -1.40
CA ALA A 231 -1.80 -8.27 -2.84
C ALA A 231 -1.44 -6.81 -3.20
N ALA A 232 -2.09 -5.82 -2.59
CA ALA A 232 -1.81 -4.41 -2.84
C ALA A 232 -0.34 -4.02 -2.55
N PRO A 233 0.28 -4.42 -1.43
CA PRO A 233 1.71 -4.18 -1.18
C PRO A 233 2.65 -4.78 -2.22
N MET A 234 2.30 -5.91 -2.87
CA MET A 234 3.08 -6.46 -3.99
C MET A 234 3.14 -5.48 -5.17
N VAL A 235 1.98 -4.90 -5.52
CA VAL A 235 1.89 -3.91 -6.60
C VAL A 235 2.56 -2.60 -6.20
N THR A 236 2.41 -2.17 -4.96
CA THR A 236 3.08 -0.98 -4.40
C THR A 236 4.60 -1.11 -4.49
N GLY A 237 5.15 -2.24 -4.04
CA GLY A 237 6.58 -2.53 -4.12
C GLY A 237 7.08 -2.57 -5.57
N ALA A 238 6.30 -3.16 -6.49
CA ALA A 238 6.61 -3.18 -7.91
C ALA A 238 6.60 -1.79 -8.54
N ALA A 239 5.61 -0.96 -8.21
CA ALA A 239 5.53 0.42 -8.68
C ALA A 239 6.73 1.25 -8.19
N ALA A 240 7.08 1.11 -6.90
CA ALA A 240 8.22 1.82 -6.31
C ALA A 240 9.56 1.35 -6.91
N LEU A 241 9.72 0.04 -7.13
CA LEU A 241 10.92 -0.53 -7.77
C LEU A 241 11.09 0.00 -9.19
N LEU A 242 10.01 -0.03 -9.98
CA LEU A 242 10.04 0.49 -11.35
C LEU A 242 10.36 1.99 -11.37
N TYR A 243 9.68 2.79 -10.54
CA TYR A 243 9.89 4.24 -10.48
C TYR A 243 11.30 4.60 -10.02
N SER A 244 11.86 3.87 -9.05
CA SER A 244 13.25 4.09 -8.57
C SER A 244 14.30 3.71 -9.62
N GLY A 245 14.05 2.68 -10.42
CA GLY A 245 14.96 2.20 -11.47
C GLY A 245 14.85 2.93 -12.81
N ARG A 246 13.76 3.69 -13.01
CA ARG A 246 13.44 4.38 -14.27
C ARG A 246 13.03 5.84 -14.00
N PRO A 247 13.99 6.73 -13.70
CA PRO A 247 13.72 8.14 -13.38
C PRO A 247 13.18 8.96 -14.57
N ASP A 248 13.16 8.38 -15.76
CA ASP A 248 12.55 8.93 -16.97
C ASP A 248 11.03 8.78 -17.01
N LEU A 249 10.46 7.91 -16.17
CA LEU A 249 9.02 7.65 -16.12
C LEU A 249 8.30 8.58 -15.16
N SER A 250 7.13 9.03 -15.56
CA SER A 250 6.13 9.61 -14.64
C SER A 250 5.40 8.49 -13.88
N LEU A 251 4.68 8.82 -12.81
CA LEU A 251 3.83 7.86 -12.10
C LEU A 251 2.71 7.29 -12.99
N SER A 252 2.21 8.07 -13.93
CA SER A 252 1.26 7.59 -14.95
C SER A 252 1.90 6.58 -15.91
N ASP A 253 3.17 6.77 -16.28
CA ASP A 253 3.90 5.79 -17.08
C ASP A 253 4.14 4.50 -16.28
N VAL A 254 4.43 4.60 -14.98
CA VAL A 254 4.55 3.44 -14.06
C VAL A 254 3.26 2.62 -14.03
N LYS A 255 2.11 3.27 -13.84
CA LYS A 255 0.81 2.60 -13.93
C LYS A 255 0.62 1.92 -15.29
N THR A 256 0.89 2.63 -16.37
CA THR A 256 0.78 2.10 -17.74
C THR A 256 1.67 0.88 -17.95
N ALA A 257 2.92 0.95 -17.51
CA ALA A 257 3.87 -0.17 -17.60
C ALA A 257 3.35 -1.39 -16.85
N LEU A 258 2.93 -1.23 -15.58
CA LEU A 258 2.41 -2.33 -14.77
C LEU A 258 1.17 -2.99 -15.40
N LEU A 259 0.23 -2.20 -15.94
CA LEU A 259 -1.02 -2.72 -16.47
C LEU A 259 -0.89 -3.30 -17.89
N SER A 260 -0.01 -2.75 -18.73
CA SER A 260 0.20 -3.23 -20.09
C SER A 260 1.06 -4.49 -20.19
N THR A 261 1.88 -4.76 -19.17
CA THR A 261 2.81 -5.90 -19.15
C THR A 261 2.36 -7.06 -18.28
N VAL A 262 1.15 -7.03 -17.74
CA VAL A 262 0.61 -8.14 -16.94
C VAL A 262 0.71 -9.49 -17.66
N HIS A 263 0.99 -10.54 -16.93
CA HIS A 263 0.85 -11.89 -17.46
C HIS A 263 -0.63 -12.29 -17.52
N LYS A 264 -1.16 -12.43 -18.73
CA LYS A 264 -2.57 -12.74 -18.95
C LYS A 264 -2.91 -14.14 -18.46
N LEU A 265 -4.00 -14.26 -17.70
CA LEU A 265 -4.49 -15.52 -17.17
C LEU A 265 -5.97 -15.71 -17.52
N ALA A 266 -6.29 -16.84 -18.14
CA ALA A 266 -7.67 -17.14 -18.55
C ALA A 266 -8.70 -17.06 -17.41
N PRO A 267 -8.41 -17.49 -16.15
CA PRO A 267 -9.33 -17.35 -15.03
C PRO A 267 -9.63 -15.90 -14.62
N LEU A 268 -8.78 -14.94 -14.99
CA LEU A 268 -8.96 -13.53 -14.66
C LEU A 268 -9.80 -12.76 -15.69
N LYS A 269 -10.15 -13.41 -16.80
CA LYS A 269 -11.00 -12.79 -17.83
C LYS A 269 -12.37 -12.45 -17.24
N GLY A 270 -12.75 -11.18 -17.34
CA GLY A 270 -14.00 -10.67 -16.77
C GLY A 270 -13.96 -10.48 -15.24
N LYS A 271 -12.79 -10.64 -14.62
CA LYS A 271 -12.58 -10.45 -13.17
C LYS A 271 -11.70 -9.25 -12.87
N THR A 272 -10.79 -8.90 -13.77
CA THR A 272 -9.96 -7.68 -13.70
C THR A 272 -9.94 -7.02 -15.08
N ALA A 273 -9.72 -5.71 -15.12
CA ALA A 273 -9.65 -4.93 -16.37
C ALA A 273 -8.55 -5.44 -17.29
N SER A 274 -7.38 -5.75 -16.72
CA SER A 274 -6.26 -6.29 -17.50
C SER A 274 -6.37 -7.78 -17.80
N SER A 275 -7.26 -8.54 -17.16
CA SER A 275 -7.31 -10.01 -17.21
C SER A 275 -5.96 -10.66 -16.92
N GLY A 276 -5.15 -10.06 -16.04
CA GLY A 276 -3.78 -10.49 -15.82
C GLY A 276 -3.28 -10.32 -14.39
N MET A 277 -2.18 -11.00 -14.12
CA MET A 277 -1.43 -10.85 -12.86
C MET A 277 -0.22 -9.95 -13.06
N LEU A 278 0.22 -9.34 -11.96
CA LEU A 278 1.45 -8.56 -11.88
C LEU A 278 2.65 -9.33 -12.43
N ASP A 279 3.38 -8.73 -13.37
CA ASP A 279 4.68 -9.20 -13.88
C ASP A 279 5.72 -8.09 -13.75
N VAL A 280 6.44 -8.11 -12.63
CA VAL A 280 7.45 -7.08 -12.31
C VAL A 280 8.59 -7.10 -13.33
N ALA A 281 9.01 -8.31 -13.77
CA ALA A 281 10.12 -8.45 -14.70
C ALA A 281 9.77 -7.91 -16.10
N ALA A 282 8.53 -8.09 -16.54
CA ALA A 282 8.03 -7.52 -17.79
C ALA A 282 7.89 -5.98 -17.67
N ALA A 283 7.35 -5.48 -16.55
CA ALA A 283 7.22 -4.05 -16.31
C ALA A 283 8.57 -3.31 -16.32
N MET A 284 9.61 -3.90 -15.74
CA MET A 284 10.98 -3.33 -15.75
C MET A 284 11.58 -3.21 -17.14
N LYS A 285 11.07 -3.94 -18.13
CA LYS A 285 11.50 -3.90 -19.54
C LYS A 285 10.59 -3.08 -20.43
N TRP A 286 9.54 -2.49 -19.85
CA TRP A 286 8.59 -1.69 -20.61
C TRP A 286 9.28 -0.47 -21.23
N GLU A 287 8.98 -0.21 -22.49
CA GLU A 287 9.50 0.94 -23.24
C GLU A 287 8.33 1.93 -23.49
N LYS A 288 8.61 3.21 -23.23
CA LYS A 288 7.66 4.31 -23.38
C LYS A 288 7.40 4.62 -24.86
#